data_0f317d583b78485968a21a3f172a2006
#
_entry.id   0f317d583b78485968a21a3f172a2006
#
_cell.length_a   1.000
_cell.length_b   1.000
_cell.length_c   1.000
_cell.angle_alpha   90.00
_cell.angle_beta   90.00
_cell.angle_gamma   90.00
#
_symmetry.space_group_name_H-M   'P 1'
#
loop_
_entity.id
_entity.type
_entity.pdbx_description
1 polymer ?
#
loop_
_entity_poly.entity_id
_entity_poly.type
_entity_poly.pdbx_seq_one_letter_code
_entity_poly.pdbx_strand_id
1 'polypeptide(L)'
;MAWRIEQQSDGRFAIYSTRIHDYITIDADAAEIERIYAGKGVKVYLASARAQMTSRVVSVSSDGETKIAATRARGAAPKEGEVPIGVTGFVLDDE
;
A
#
# COMPACT_ATOMS: atom_id res chain seq x y z
N MET A 1 6.37 2.57 11.81
CA MET A 1 5.24 2.14 10.99
C MET A 1 5.63 0.90 10.20
N ALA A 2 4.77 -0.09 10.17
CA ALA A 2 5.07 -1.39 9.55
C ALA A 2 4.78 -1.45 8.04
N TRP A 3 4.57 -0.32 7.41
CA TRP A 3 4.24 -0.22 5.99
C TRP A 3 5.42 0.22 5.15
N ARG A 4 5.48 -0.30 3.94
CA ARG A 4 6.40 0.22 2.93
C ARG A 4 5.67 0.33 1.59
N ILE A 5 6.09 1.30 0.78
CA ILE A 5 5.52 1.51 -0.54
C ILE A 5 6.41 0.80 -1.56
N GLU A 6 5.77 0.07 -2.48
CA GLU A 6 6.46 -0.60 -3.58
C GLU A 6 5.81 -0.20 -4.89
N GLN A 7 6.61 -0.01 -5.93
CA GLN A 7 6.10 0.33 -7.25
C GLN A 7 5.82 -0.94 -8.05
N GLN A 8 4.61 -1.05 -8.57
CA GLN A 8 4.20 -2.14 -9.44
C GLN A 8 4.78 -1.98 -10.84
N SER A 9 4.78 -3.06 -11.62
CA SER A 9 5.34 -3.06 -12.97
C SER A 9 4.63 -2.09 -13.92
N ASP A 10 3.37 -1.76 -13.65
CA ASP A 10 2.58 -0.80 -14.43
C ASP A 10 2.78 0.66 -14.00
N GLY A 11 3.68 0.91 -13.06
CA GLY A 11 3.97 2.25 -12.55
C GLY A 11 3.10 2.70 -11.39
N ARG A 12 2.04 1.96 -11.07
CA ARG A 12 1.22 2.24 -9.89
C ARG A 12 1.92 1.76 -8.62
N PHE A 13 1.32 2.04 -7.48
CA PHE A 13 1.95 1.75 -6.19
C PHE A 13 1.10 0.81 -5.35
N ALA A 14 1.78 0.09 -4.47
CA ALA A 14 1.17 -0.79 -3.49
C ALA A 14 1.76 -0.50 -2.12
N ILE A 15 1.00 -0.74 -1.07
CA ILE A 15 1.48 -0.67 0.31
C ILE A 15 1.57 -2.08 0.86
N TYR A 16 2.76 -2.47 1.25
CA TYR A 16 3.03 -3.76 1.88
C TYR A 16 3.12 -3.57 3.40
N SER A 17 2.41 -4.40 4.15
CA SER A 17 2.49 -4.41 5.61
C SER A 17 3.36 -5.56 6.07
N THR A 18 4.46 -5.24 6.78
CA THR A 18 5.33 -6.26 7.37
C THR A 18 4.65 -6.95 8.54
N ARG A 19 3.60 -6.38 9.07
CA ARG A 19 2.85 -6.94 10.18
C ARG A 19 2.04 -8.16 9.77
N ILE A 20 1.37 -8.09 8.62
CA ILE A 20 0.55 -9.19 8.10
C ILE A 20 1.22 -9.95 6.97
N HIS A 21 2.43 -9.52 6.55
CA HIS A 21 3.18 -10.12 5.44
C HIS A 21 2.38 -10.18 4.14
N ASP A 22 1.64 -9.09 3.85
CA ASP A 22 0.82 -9.00 2.65
C ASP A 22 0.54 -7.54 2.31
N TYR A 23 -0.05 -7.32 1.14
CA TYR A 23 -0.42 -5.99 0.69
C TYR A 23 -1.76 -5.57 1.27
N ILE A 24 -1.83 -4.32 1.75
CA ILE A 24 -3.08 -3.73 2.23
C ILE A 24 -3.68 -2.78 1.20
N THR A 25 -2.88 -2.33 0.24
CA THR A 25 -3.32 -1.46 -0.85
C THR A 25 -2.59 -1.86 -2.11
N ILE A 26 -3.31 -1.95 -3.22
CA ILE A 26 -2.72 -2.21 -4.54
C ILE A 26 -3.32 -1.27 -5.58
N ASP A 27 -2.64 -1.14 -6.71
CA ASP A 27 -3.12 -0.39 -7.88
C ASP A 27 -3.43 1.08 -7.57
N ALA A 28 -2.71 1.68 -6.63
CA ALA A 28 -2.91 3.05 -6.20
C ALA A 28 -2.01 4.02 -6.98
N ASP A 29 -2.53 5.21 -7.29
CA ASP A 29 -1.68 6.27 -7.80
C ASP A 29 -1.01 7.04 -6.64
N ALA A 30 -0.11 7.96 -6.98
CA ALA A 30 0.63 8.71 -5.97
C ALA A 30 -0.30 9.53 -5.06
N ALA A 31 -1.34 10.12 -5.62
CA ALA A 31 -2.29 10.92 -4.84
C ALA A 31 -3.04 10.06 -3.82
N GLU A 32 -3.43 8.86 -4.21
CA GLU A 32 -4.09 7.90 -3.30
C GLU A 32 -3.15 7.52 -2.14
N ILE A 33 -1.89 7.22 -2.44
CA ILE A 33 -0.90 6.87 -1.42
C ILE A 33 -0.71 8.04 -0.45
N GLU A 34 -0.57 9.27 -0.96
CA GLU A 34 -0.40 10.45 -0.11
C GLU A 34 -1.62 10.66 0.79
N ARG A 35 -2.81 10.47 0.27
CA ARG A 35 -4.05 10.60 1.04
C ARG A 35 -4.09 9.59 2.20
N ILE A 36 -3.72 8.35 1.93
CA ILE A 36 -3.69 7.30 2.94
C ILE A 36 -2.70 7.64 4.06
N TYR A 37 -1.50 8.03 3.69
CA TYR A 37 -0.47 8.37 4.68
C TYR A 37 -0.80 9.65 5.44
N ALA A 38 -1.39 10.64 4.77
CA ALA A 38 -1.84 11.87 5.43
C ALA A 38 -2.92 11.58 6.47
N GLY A 39 -3.78 10.60 6.20
CA GLY A 39 -4.83 10.18 7.13
C GLY A 39 -4.31 9.66 8.47
N LYS A 40 -3.03 9.28 8.55
CA LYS A 40 -2.41 8.85 9.80
C LYS A 40 -2.16 10.03 10.76
N GLY A 41 -2.19 11.28 10.27
CA GLY A 41 -2.00 12.45 11.10
C GLY A 41 -0.58 12.69 11.58
N VAL A 42 0.41 12.01 11.01
CA VAL A 42 1.83 12.14 11.36
C VAL A 42 2.60 12.66 10.16
N LYS A 43 3.12 13.87 10.25
CA LYS A 43 3.79 14.54 9.12
C LYS A 43 4.95 13.75 8.54
N VAL A 44 5.74 13.10 9.38
CA VAL A 44 6.90 12.33 8.92
C VAL A 44 6.47 11.13 8.05
N TYR A 45 5.28 10.60 8.25
CA TYR A 45 4.78 9.49 7.42
C TYR A 45 4.52 9.96 6.00
N LEU A 46 3.92 11.14 5.82
CA LEU A 46 3.68 11.68 4.48
C LEU A 46 5.00 12.00 3.76
N ALA A 47 5.96 12.58 4.47
CA ALA A 47 7.27 12.86 3.90
C ALA A 47 7.99 11.56 3.49
N SER A 48 7.90 10.51 4.30
CA SER A 48 8.46 9.20 3.99
C SER A 48 7.77 8.60 2.76
N ALA A 49 6.43 8.71 2.66
CA ALA A 49 5.69 8.20 1.52
C ALA A 49 6.14 8.87 0.22
N ARG A 50 6.29 10.19 0.23
CA ARG A 50 6.78 10.94 -0.94
C ARG A 50 8.17 10.49 -1.35
N ALA A 51 9.08 10.30 -0.40
CA ALA A 51 10.42 9.82 -0.69
C ALA A 51 10.40 8.41 -1.28
N GLN A 52 9.56 7.53 -0.79
CA GLN A 52 9.43 6.16 -1.30
C GLN A 52 8.83 6.10 -2.71
N MET A 53 8.13 7.14 -3.13
CA MET A 53 7.56 7.21 -4.48
C MET A 53 8.44 7.96 -5.48
N THR A 54 9.51 8.61 -5.02
CA THR A 54 10.37 9.45 -5.88
C THR A 54 11.84 9.07 -5.80
N SER A 55 12.49 9.28 -4.66
CA SER A 55 13.93 9.12 -4.53
C SER A 55 14.36 7.76 -3.98
N ARG A 56 13.47 7.04 -3.32
CA ARG A 56 13.74 5.73 -2.72
C ARG A 56 12.75 4.67 -3.19
N VAL A 57 12.50 4.65 -4.50
CA VAL A 57 11.53 3.73 -5.08
C VAL A 57 12.05 2.29 -4.99
N VAL A 58 11.19 1.40 -4.49
CA VAL A 58 11.44 -0.05 -4.45
C VAL A 58 10.42 -0.72 -5.34
N SER A 59 10.89 -1.52 -6.29
CA SER A 59 9.99 -2.27 -7.17
C SER A 59 9.43 -3.50 -6.45
N VAL A 60 8.21 -3.86 -6.81
CA VAL A 60 7.58 -5.08 -6.31
C VAL A 60 8.39 -6.29 -6.79
N SER A 61 8.68 -7.22 -5.87
CA SER A 61 9.37 -8.47 -6.19
C SER A 61 8.47 -9.44 -6.94
N SER A 62 9.04 -10.53 -7.48
CA SER A 62 8.24 -11.56 -8.14
C SER A 62 7.26 -12.22 -7.18
N ASP A 63 7.65 -12.45 -5.93
CA ASP A 63 6.73 -12.94 -4.88
C ASP A 63 5.64 -11.91 -4.60
N GLY A 64 6.00 -10.63 -4.58
CA GLY A 64 5.05 -9.54 -4.41
C GLY A 64 4.04 -9.47 -5.55
N GLU A 65 4.47 -9.67 -6.79
CA GLU A 65 3.57 -9.71 -7.95
C GLU A 65 2.53 -10.84 -7.81
N THR A 66 2.96 -12.00 -7.32
CA THR A 66 2.05 -13.12 -7.06
C THR A 66 1.00 -12.76 -6.00
N LYS A 67 1.42 -12.11 -4.92
CA LYS A 67 0.52 -11.67 -3.86
C LYS A 67 -0.46 -10.60 -4.35
N ILE A 68 0.01 -9.66 -5.17
CA ILE A 68 -0.84 -8.63 -5.76
C ILE A 68 -1.88 -9.25 -6.68
N ALA A 69 -1.48 -10.22 -7.51
CA ALA A 69 -2.41 -10.92 -8.39
C ALA A 69 -3.49 -11.67 -7.59
N ALA A 70 -3.11 -12.30 -6.49
CA ALA A 70 -4.06 -12.98 -5.60
C ALA A 70 -5.04 -11.99 -4.95
N THR A 71 -4.53 -10.83 -4.52
CA THR A 71 -5.36 -9.78 -3.93
C THR A 71 -6.35 -9.23 -4.96
N ARG A 72 -5.88 -9.01 -6.20
CA ARG A 72 -6.73 -8.54 -7.29
C ARG A 72 -7.82 -9.54 -7.63
N ALA A 73 -7.48 -10.83 -7.66
CA ALA A 73 -8.44 -11.91 -7.93
C ALA A 73 -9.50 -12.04 -6.83
N ARG A 74 -9.13 -11.71 -5.60
CA ARG A 74 -10.06 -11.69 -4.46
C ARG A 74 -11.09 -10.55 -4.55
N GLY A 75 -10.93 -9.62 -5.49
CA GLY A 75 -11.84 -8.50 -5.68
C GLY A 75 -11.71 -7.43 -4.62
N ALA A 76 -10.54 -7.31 -4.01
CA ALA A 76 -10.25 -6.33 -2.97
C ALA A 76 -11.21 -6.40 -1.76
N ALA A 77 -11.73 -7.60 -1.45
CA ALA A 77 -12.55 -7.79 -0.24
C ALA A 77 -11.66 -7.63 1.01
N PRO A 78 -12.11 -6.86 2.02
CA PRO A 78 -11.30 -6.67 3.21
C PRO A 78 -11.12 -7.98 3.99
N LYS A 79 -9.94 -8.13 4.59
CA LYS A 79 -9.68 -9.18 5.56
C LYS A 79 -10.20 -8.72 6.91
N GLU A 80 -10.33 -9.67 7.84
CA GLU A 80 -10.73 -9.33 9.20
C GLU A 80 -9.78 -8.29 9.81
N GLY A 81 -10.35 -7.24 10.40
CA GLY A 81 -9.58 -6.15 10.99
C GLY A 81 -9.16 -5.06 10.02
N GLU A 82 -9.52 -5.18 8.76
CA GLU A 82 -9.23 -4.16 7.75
C GLU A 82 -10.43 -3.28 7.48
N VAL A 83 -10.17 -2.00 7.17
CA VAL A 83 -11.21 -1.07 6.73
C VAL A 83 -10.89 -0.60 5.30
N PRO A 84 -11.91 -0.37 4.46
CA PRO A 84 -11.69 0.11 3.10
C PRO A 84 -11.08 1.51 3.09
N ILE A 85 -10.11 1.72 2.20
CA ILE A 85 -9.52 3.03 1.92
C ILE A 85 -9.46 3.23 0.41
N GLY A 86 -10.12 4.26 -0.09
CA GLY A 86 -10.16 4.49 -1.53
C GLY A 86 -10.93 3.40 -2.27
N VAL A 87 -10.53 3.17 -3.52
CA VAL A 87 -11.25 2.26 -4.43
C VAL A 87 -10.78 0.81 -4.30
N THR A 88 -9.48 0.61 -4.14
CA THR A 88 -8.87 -0.73 -4.14
C THR A 88 -7.94 -0.95 -2.96
N GLY A 89 -8.14 -0.22 -1.86
CA GLY A 89 -7.24 -0.31 -0.73
C GLY A 89 -7.94 -0.63 0.59
N PHE A 90 -7.19 -1.24 1.48
CA PHE A 90 -7.63 -1.57 2.83
C PHE A 90 -6.49 -1.29 3.80
N VAL A 91 -6.85 -0.94 5.03
CA VAL A 91 -5.88 -0.68 6.08
C VAL A 91 -6.33 -1.36 7.37
N LEU A 92 -5.38 -1.82 8.16
CA LEU A 92 -5.68 -2.33 9.50
C LEU A 92 -6.02 -1.17 10.42
N ASP A 93 -7.07 -1.32 11.22
CA ASP A 93 -7.56 -0.26 12.12
C ASP A 93 -6.49 0.23 13.11
N ASP A 94 -5.60 -0.66 13.52
CA ASP A 94 -4.61 -0.37 14.55
C ASP A 94 -3.24 0.01 13.97
N GLU A 95 -3.13 0.18 12.68
CA GLU A 95 -1.94 0.69 12.02
C GLU A 95 -1.98 2.22 11.95
#